data_da702f1e0e8ee458ffc79205a4a532c3
#
_entry.id   da702f1e0e8ee458ffc79205a4a532c3
#
_cell.length_a   1.000
_cell.length_b   1.000
_cell.length_c   1.000
_cell.angle_alpha   90.00
_cell.angle_beta   90.00
_cell.angle_gamma   90.00
#
_symmetry.space_group_name_H-M   'P 1'
#
loop_
_entity.id
_entity.type
_entity.pdbx_description
1 polymer ?
#
loop_
_entity_poly.entity_id
_entity_poly.type
_entity_poly.pdbx_seq_one_letter_code
_entity_poly.pdbx_strand_id
1 'polypeptide(L)'
;MGLVQQFSAYSSWRSAVSGHLLSLHNWLVENELGDAQSELRLQQLLERLREDKLIIAFVAEFSRGKSELINAIFFGDYGNRILPSTAGRTTMCPTELLFEAGKPPAIELLPIETRSTNASVAEFKRFPEEWRVVELDTASAEAMHAALSRVGEQKLVSQELAAKLGFAIDAEGKAGLKPDAGGLVEIPCWRHAVINFPHPLLEQGLVILDTPGLNAIGAEPELTLSQLPNAHAILFILAADTGVTQSDLAVWRDHVNGARTRQKGRIAVLNKIDG
;
A
#
# COMPACT_ATOMS: atom_id res chain seq x y z
N MET A 1 -13.63 -14.17 19.67
CA MET A 1 -12.19 -14.34 19.37
C MET A 1 -11.73 -13.06 18.67
N GLY A 2 -10.80 -12.31 19.24
CA GLY A 2 -10.32 -11.05 18.67
C GLY A 2 -9.54 -11.28 17.37
N LEU A 3 -9.46 -10.27 16.51
CA LEU A 3 -8.77 -10.33 15.21
C LEU A 3 -7.30 -10.77 15.37
N VAL A 4 -6.58 -10.24 16.34
CA VAL A 4 -5.20 -10.63 16.66
C VAL A 4 -5.07 -12.13 16.96
N GLN A 5 -6.03 -12.71 17.71
CA GLN A 5 -6.04 -14.15 18.01
C GLN A 5 -6.27 -15.01 16.78
N GLN A 6 -7.11 -14.55 15.84
CA GLN A 6 -7.32 -15.23 14.56
C GLN A 6 -6.06 -15.21 13.69
N PHE A 7 -5.36 -14.10 13.63
CA PHE A 7 -4.09 -13.99 12.93
C PHE A 7 -3.01 -14.88 13.56
N SER A 8 -2.89 -14.91 14.88
CA SER A 8 -1.96 -15.79 15.60
C SER A 8 -2.26 -17.26 15.34
N ALA A 9 -3.54 -17.66 15.36
CA ALA A 9 -3.95 -19.03 15.04
C ALA A 9 -3.61 -19.41 13.60
N TYR A 10 -3.82 -18.49 12.64
CA TYR A 10 -3.45 -18.68 11.24
C TYR A 10 -1.94 -18.83 11.05
N SER A 11 -1.13 -17.98 11.70
CA SER A 11 0.32 -18.07 11.67
C SER A 11 0.83 -19.39 12.23
N SER A 12 0.27 -19.85 13.37
CA SER A 12 0.60 -21.14 13.98
C SER A 12 0.24 -22.31 13.06
N TRP A 13 -0.95 -22.29 12.47
CA TRP A 13 -1.38 -23.31 11.50
C TRP A 13 -0.43 -23.37 10.30
N ARG A 14 -0.07 -22.23 9.75
CA ARG A 14 0.83 -22.14 8.60
C ARG A 14 2.22 -22.66 8.91
N SER A 15 2.78 -22.34 10.08
CA SER A 15 4.08 -22.86 10.54
C SER A 15 4.04 -24.38 10.68
N ALA A 16 2.95 -24.94 11.22
CA ALA A 16 2.76 -26.37 11.32
C ALA A 16 2.70 -27.05 9.94
N VAL A 17 1.93 -26.48 8.99
CA VAL A 17 1.84 -27.00 7.62
C VAL A 17 3.19 -26.93 6.91
N SER A 18 3.94 -25.84 7.06
CA SER A 18 5.30 -25.72 6.51
C SER A 18 6.24 -26.80 7.07
N GLY A 19 6.17 -27.07 8.38
CA GLY A 19 6.93 -28.13 9.02
C GLY A 19 6.59 -29.51 8.46
N HIS A 20 5.31 -29.82 8.26
CA HIS A 20 4.89 -31.10 7.67
C HIS A 20 5.33 -31.25 6.21
N LEU A 21 5.24 -30.17 5.41
CA LEU A 21 5.73 -30.19 4.02
C LEU A 21 7.23 -30.39 3.93
N LEU A 22 8.01 -29.78 4.82
CA LEU A 22 9.46 -30.02 4.91
C LEU A 22 9.77 -31.46 5.30
N SER A 23 9.04 -32.03 6.27
CA SER A 23 9.19 -33.42 6.66
C SER A 23 8.85 -34.38 5.49
N LEU A 24 7.79 -34.07 4.74
CA LEU A 24 7.42 -34.84 3.55
C LEU A 24 8.51 -34.75 2.47
N HIS A 25 9.03 -33.54 2.22
CA HIS A 25 10.12 -33.34 1.27
C HIS A 25 11.35 -34.19 1.62
N ASN A 26 11.80 -34.12 2.88
CA ASN A 26 12.95 -34.90 3.34
C ASN A 26 12.68 -36.42 3.20
N TRP A 27 11.49 -36.86 3.56
CA TRP A 27 11.13 -38.28 3.43
C TRP A 27 11.14 -38.77 1.96
N LEU A 28 10.61 -37.92 1.01
CA LEU A 28 10.65 -38.24 -0.42
C LEU A 28 12.07 -38.34 -0.96
N VAL A 29 12.96 -37.44 -0.52
CA VAL A 29 14.39 -37.46 -0.89
C VAL A 29 15.09 -38.70 -0.34
N GLU A 30 14.88 -39.01 0.93
CA GLU A 30 15.49 -40.16 1.60
C GLU A 30 15.08 -41.53 1.01
N ASN A 31 13.84 -41.57 0.44
CA ASN A 31 13.31 -42.80 -0.14
C ASN A 31 13.40 -42.83 -1.68
N GLU A 32 14.07 -41.87 -2.30
CA GLU A 32 14.22 -41.74 -3.77
C GLU A 32 12.88 -41.75 -4.54
N LEU A 33 11.82 -41.24 -3.91
CA LEU A 33 10.46 -41.22 -4.48
C LEU A 33 10.08 -39.88 -5.12
N GLY A 34 10.96 -38.85 -5.02
CA GLY A 34 10.72 -37.52 -5.58
C GLY A 34 11.06 -37.46 -7.08
N ASP A 35 10.16 -36.90 -7.86
CA ASP A 35 10.48 -36.43 -9.21
C ASP A 35 10.69 -34.91 -9.22
N ALA A 36 11.35 -34.37 -10.26
CA ALA A 36 11.63 -32.94 -10.38
C ALA A 36 10.35 -32.06 -10.36
N GLN A 37 9.23 -32.58 -10.81
CA GLN A 37 7.95 -31.85 -10.82
C GLN A 37 7.35 -31.77 -9.41
N SER A 38 7.40 -32.84 -8.64
CA SER A 38 6.97 -32.90 -7.23
C SER A 38 7.82 -32.00 -6.36
N GLU A 39 9.13 -31.99 -6.57
CA GLU A 39 10.09 -31.16 -5.87
C GLU A 39 9.82 -29.66 -6.13
N LEU A 40 9.68 -29.28 -7.38
CA LEU A 40 9.33 -27.90 -7.76
C LEU A 40 8.00 -27.47 -7.13
N ARG A 41 7.01 -28.36 -7.11
CA ARG A 41 5.70 -28.09 -6.53
C ARG A 41 5.75 -27.89 -5.01
N LEU A 42 6.54 -28.70 -4.31
CA LEU A 42 6.79 -28.57 -2.87
C LEU A 42 7.52 -27.26 -2.55
N GLN A 43 8.55 -26.90 -3.32
CA GLN A 43 9.26 -25.65 -3.15
C GLN A 43 8.32 -24.45 -3.34
N GLN A 44 7.48 -24.44 -4.39
CA GLN A 44 6.50 -23.38 -4.62
C GLN A 44 5.46 -23.28 -3.49
N LEU A 45 5.04 -24.41 -2.92
CA LEU A 45 4.13 -24.40 -1.77
C LEU A 45 4.78 -23.84 -0.51
N LEU A 46 6.04 -24.23 -0.24
CA LEU A 46 6.82 -23.72 0.89
C LEU A 46 7.09 -22.21 0.75
N GLU A 47 7.44 -21.75 -0.44
CA GLU A 47 7.60 -20.31 -0.71
C GLU A 47 6.31 -19.53 -0.43
N ARG A 48 5.17 -20.02 -0.92
CA ARG A 48 3.86 -19.40 -0.65
C ARG A 48 3.48 -19.38 0.83
N LEU A 49 3.87 -20.41 1.59
CA LEU A 49 3.66 -20.46 3.03
C LEU A 49 4.66 -19.61 3.80
N ARG A 50 5.83 -19.31 3.22
CA ARG A 50 6.82 -18.38 3.79
C ARG A 50 6.43 -16.92 3.59
N GLU A 51 5.63 -16.61 2.56
CA GLU A 51 5.06 -15.27 2.39
C GLU A 51 4.11 -14.96 3.54
N ASP A 52 4.70 -14.48 4.64
CA ASP A 52 4.06 -14.23 5.93
C ASP A 52 3.14 -13.00 5.90
N LYS A 53 2.93 -12.40 4.74
CA LYS A 53 2.27 -11.12 4.59
C LYS A 53 0.86 -11.28 4.06
N LEU A 54 -0.12 -10.79 4.82
CA LEU A 54 -1.48 -10.60 4.34
C LEU A 54 -1.63 -9.17 3.85
N ILE A 55 -1.64 -8.99 2.54
CA ILE A 55 -1.70 -7.68 1.89
C ILE A 55 -3.16 -7.28 1.69
N ILE A 56 -3.57 -6.17 2.29
CA ILE A 56 -4.91 -5.59 2.13
C ILE A 56 -4.78 -4.20 1.50
N ALA A 57 -5.40 -4.02 0.34
CA ALA A 57 -5.43 -2.73 -0.33
C ALA A 57 -6.68 -1.93 0.10
N PHE A 58 -6.46 -0.71 0.54
CA PHE A 58 -7.50 0.28 0.83
C PHE A 58 -7.72 1.11 -0.41
N VAL A 59 -8.89 0.96 -1.01
CA VAL A 59 -9.26 1.60 -2.27
C VAL A 59 -10.46 2.48 -2.05
N ALA A 60 -10.36 3.72 -2.45
CA ALA A 60 -11.45 4.68 -2.37
C ALA A 60 -11.29 5.77 -3.42
N GLU A 61 -12.39 6.40 -3.79
CA GLU A 61 -12.35 7.69 -4.42
C GLU A 61 -11.90 8.77 -3.42
N PHE A 62 -11.59 9.93 -3.93
CA PHE A 62 -11.21 11.09 -3.14
C PHE A 62 -12.23 11.41 -2.04
N SER A 63 -11.74 11.80 -0.84
CA SER A 63 -12.57 12.27 0.30
C SER A 63 -13.56 11.24 0.89
N ARG A 64 -13.37 9.94 0.68
CA ARG A 64 -14.20 8.89 1.29
C ARG A 64 -13.79 8.52 2.72
N GLY A 65 -12.77 9.19 3.28
CA GLY A 65 -12.29 8.95 4.64
C GLY A 65 -11.34 7.77 4.79
N LYS A 66 -10.66 7.36 3.70
CA LYS A 66 -9.67 6.26 3.71
C LYS A 66 -8.57 6.47 4.75
N SER A 67 -7.90 7.63 4.73
CA SER A 67 -6.83 7.95 5.69
C SER A 67 -7.34 8.06 7.14
N GLU A 68 -8.57 8.51 7.34
CA GLU A 68 -9.22 8.52 8.66
C GLU A 68 -9.45 7.10 9.19
N LEU A 69 -9.86 6.18 8.32
CA LEU A 69 -10.03 4.78 8.70
C LEU A 69 -8.69 4.14 9.09
N ILE A 70 -7.62 4.43 8.32
CA ILE A 70 -6.27 3.96 8.65
C ILE A 70 -5.80 4.57 9.97
N ASN A 71 -6.00 5.88 10.20
CA ASN A 71 -5.69 6.54 11.47
C ASN A 71 -6.42 5.88 12.64
N ALA A 72 -7.72 5.62 12.49
CA ALA A 72 -8.52 5.02 13.55
C ALA A 72 -8.08 3.59 13.91
N ILE A 73 -7.64 2.80 12.92
CA ILE A 73 -7.23 1.41 13.13
C ILE A 73 -5.81 1.31 13.71
N PHE A 74 -4.85 2.08 13.16
CA PHE A 74 -3.42 1.87 13.44
C PHE A 74 -2.81 2.94 14.36
N PHE A 75 -3.43 4.10 14.46
CA PHE A 75 -2.88 5.25 15.19
C PHE A 75 -3.86 5.83 16.22
N GLY A 76 -4.95 5.11 16.52
CA GLY A 76 -5.99 5.58 17.48
C GLY A 76 -5.45 5.90 18.87
N ASP A 77 -4.43 5.19 19.32
CA ASP A 77 -3.83 5.37 20.66
C ASP A 77 -3.11 6.72 20.83
N TYR A 78 -2.75 7.38 19.73
CA TYR A 78 -2.12 8.71 19.80
C TYR A 78 -3.11 9.86 20.08
N GLY A 79 -4.42 9.61 20.02
CA GLY A 79 -5.45 10.61 20.28
C GLY A 79 -5.55 11.74 19.24
N ASN A 80 -4.65 11.79 18.29
CA ASN A 80 -4.57 12.77 17.22
C ASN A 80 -4.46 12.07 15.85
N ARG A 81 -4.78 12.80 14.79
CA ARG A 81 -4.53 12.31 13.41
C ARG A 81 -3.03 12.27 13.13
N ILE A 82 -2.52 11.11 12.89
CA ILE A 82 -1.09 10.89 12.62
C ILE A 82 -0.83 10.92 11.11
N LEU A 83 -1.60 10.17 10.31
CA LEU A 83 -1.53 10.30 8.85
C LEU A 83 -2.23 11.59 8.43
N PRO A 84 -1.56 12.48 7.68
CA PRO A 84 -2.16 13.72 7.23
C PRO A 84 -3.34 13.43 6.30
N SER A 85 -4.50 13.99 6.62
CA SER A 85 -5.66 14.03 5.74
C SER A 85 -5.94 15.50 5.42
N THR A 86 -5.38 16.01 4.34
CA THR A 86 -5.64 17.38 3.90
C THR A 86 -6.91 17.42 3.05
N ALA A 87 -7.87 18.23 3.46
CA ALA A 87 -9.06 18.51 2.66
C ALA A 87 -8.62 19.13 1.32
N GLY A 88 -8.91 18.44 0.22
CA GLY A 88 -8.60 18.91 -1.14
C GLY A 88 -7.34 18.34 -1.80
N ARG A 89 -6.45 17.65 -1.06
CA ARG A 89 -5.23 17.03 -1.63
C ARG A 89 -4.91 15.77 -0.87
N THR A 90 -5.40 14.64 -1.33
CA THR A 90 -5.13 13.34 -0.74
C THR A 90 -3.75 12.85 -1.11
N THR A 91 -3.24 11.94 -0.29
CA THR A 91 -2.04 11.15 -0.45
C THR A 91 -1.74 10.88 -1.93
N MET A 92 -0.85 11.69 -2.53
CA MET A 92 -0.42 11.50 -3.92
C MET A 92 0.66 10.42 -4.03
N CYS A 93 1.18 9.96 -2.90
CA CYS A 93 2.20 8.94 -2.79
C CYS A 93 1.57 7.62 -2.30
N PRO A 94 1.61 6.54 -3.10
CA PRO A 94 1.23 5.21 -2.63
C PRO A 94 2.07 4.81 -1.43
N THR A 95 1.40 4.29 -0.40
CA THR A 95 2.05 4.00 0.88
C THR A 95 1.79 2.56 1.31
N GLU A 96 2.84 1.86 1.71
CA GLU A 96 2.76 0.56 2.38
C GLU A 96 2.95 0.78 3.88
N LEU A 97 2.05 0.28 4.70
CA LEU A 97 2.18 0.23 6.15
C LEU A 97 2.37 -1.23 6.57
N LEU A 98 3.47 -1.52 7.22
CA LEU A 98 3.88 -2.88 7.59
C LEU A 98 4.74 -2.87 8.86
N PHE A 99 5.10 -4.05 9.34
CA PHE A 99 6.12 -4.24 10.36
C PHE A 99 7.18 -5.25 9.89
N GLU A 100 8.44 -4.87 10.01
CA GLU A 100 9.59 -5.75 9.77
C GLU A 100 10.39 -5.89 11.06
N ALA A 101 10.36 -7.09 11.63
CA ALA A 101 11.13 -7.40 12.83
C ALA A 101 12.64 -7.20 12.56
N GLY A 102 13.33 -6.56 13.51
CA GLY A 102 14.77 -6.30 13.40
C GLY A 102 15.13 -4.98 12.70
N LYS A 103 14.16 -4.27 12.10
CA LYS A 103 14.34 -2.88 11.65
C LYS A 103 13.72 -1.90 12.63
N PRO A 104 14.34 -0.74 12.86
CA PRO A 104 13.75 0.32 13.67
C PRO A 104 12.48 0.86 13.00
N PRO A 105 11.54 1.44 13.77
CA PRO A 105 10.41 2.19 13.20
C PRO A 105 10.91 3.33 12.32
N ALA A 106 10.49 3.37 11.08
CA ALA A 106 10.96 4.35 10.11
C ALA A 106 10.01 4.49 8.91
N ILE A 107 10.15 5.56 8.17
CA ILE A 107 9.56 5.77 6.86
C ILE A 107 10.68 5.70 5.83
N GLU A 108 10.54 4.83 4.86
CA GLU A 108 11.40 4.77 3.67
C GLU A 108 10.65 5.45 2.51
N LEU A 109 11.26 6.49 1.93
CA LEU A 109 10.67 7.35 0.91
C LEU A 109 11.45 7.22 -0.40
N LEU A 110 10.81 6.75 -1.46
CA LEU A 110 11.41 6.65 -2.79
C LEU A 110 11.20 7.97 -3.55
N PRO A 111 12.27 8.66 -3.98
CA PRO A 111 12.14 9.92 -4.71
C PRO A 111 11.35 9.81 -6.01
N ILE A 112 10.57 10.85 -6.34
CA ILE A 112 9.74 10.88 -7.54
C ILE A 112 10.57 10.82 -8.83
N GLU A 113 11.82 11.28 -8.81
CA GLU A 113 12.74 11.26 -9.94
C GLU A 113 13.01 9.84 -10.46
N THR A 114 12.86 8.84 -9.60
CA THR A 114 13.00 7.42 -10.00
C THR A 114 11.99 6.97 -11.04
N ARG A 115 10.91 7.75 -11.27
CA ARG A 115 9.99 7.54 -12.40
C ARG A 115 10.64 7.74 -13.77
N SER A 116 11.72 8.51 -13.84
CA SER A 116 12.46 8.69 -15.10
C SER A 116 13.16 7.42 -15.58
N THR A 117 13.26 6.41 -14.74
CA THR A 117 13.80 5.09 -15.06
C THR A 117 12.67 4.10 -15.39
N ASN A 118 13.00 3.03 -16.12
CA ASN A 118 12.05 1.96 -16.38
C ASN A 118 11.95 0.93 -15.24
N ALA A 119 12.72 1.14 -14.14
CA ALA A 119 12.72 0.22 -13.01
C ALA A 119 11.44 0.36 -12.18
N SER A 120 10.89 -0.78 -11.78
CA SER A 120 9.72 -0.86 -10.91
C SER A 120 10.06 -0.54 -9.45
N VAL A 121 9.06 -0.18 -8.64
CA VAL A 121 9.23 -0.01 -7.19
C VAL A 121 9.77 -1.29 -6.53
N ALA A 122 9.36 -2.47 -7.02
CA ALA A 122 9.83 -3.76 -6.51
C ALA A 122 11.33 -3.97 -6.77
N GLU A 123 11.84 -3.47 -7.90
CA GLU A 123 13.29 -3.49 -8.17
C GLU A 123 14.03 -2.52 -7.25
N PHE A 124 13.50 -1.31 -7.02
CA PHE A 124 14.09 -0.34 -6.08
C PHE A 124 14.13 -0.84 -4.64
N LYS A 125 13.26 -1.74 -4.20
CA LYS A 125 13.36 -2.38 -2.88
C LYS A 125 14.65 -3.17 -2.66
N ARG A 126 15.39 -3.51 -3.73
CA ARG A 126 16.70 -4.18 -3.66
C ARG A 126 17.87 -3.20 -3.49
N PHE A 127 17.62 -1.90 -3.59
CA PHE A 127 18.60 -0.82 -3.52
C PHE A 127 18.24 0.15 -2.40
N PRO A 128 18.55 -0.18 -1.13
CA PRO A 128 18.19 0.66 0.03
C PRO A 128 18.77 2.08 -0.04
N GLU A 129 19.89 2.26 -0.73
CA GLU A 129 20.56 3.54 -0.93
C GLU A 129 19.76 4.56 -1.73
N GLU A 130 18.80 4.10 -2.54
CA GLU A 130 17.91 4.96 -3.31
C GLU A 130 16.75 5.53 -2.47
N TRP A 131 16.54 4.99 -1.28
CA TRP A 131 15.48 5.40 -0.38
C TRP A 131 15.97 6.39 0.65
N ARG A 132 15.15 7.39 0.95
CA ARG A 132 15.39 8.30 2.07
C ARG A 132 14.70 7.79 3.30
N VAL A 133 15.48 7.54 4.35
CA VAL A 133 14.96 7.00 5.61
C VAL A 133 14.70 8.16 6.59
N VAL A 134 13.52 8.13 7.22
CA VAL A 134 13.10 9.02 8.28
C VAL A 134 12.74 8.19 9.49
N GLU A 135 13.48 8.31 10.58
CA GLU A 135 13.19 7.59 11.82
C GLU A 135 11.86 8.06 12.43
N LEU A 136 11.13 7.12 13.01
CA LEU A 136 9.88 7.37 13.71
C LEU A 136 10.11 7.32 15.23
N ASP A 137 9.85 8.44 15.90
CA ASP A 137 9.71 8.46 17.36
C ASP A 137 8.26 8.07 17.74
N THR A 138 8.07 6.80 18.00
CA THR A 138 6.76 6.23 18.34
C THR A 138 6.25 6.62 19.71
N ALA A 139 7.06 7.31 20.54
CA ALA A 139 6.66 7.78 21.86
C ALA A 139 5.99 9.18 21.81
N SER A 140 6.18 9.93 20.72
CA SER A 140 5.64 11.29 20.56
C SER A 140 4.66 11.38 19.39
N ALA A 141 3.41 11.78 19.70
CA ALA A 141 2.38 12.00 18.68
C ALA A 141 2.78 13.13 17.70
N GLU A 142 3.40 14.20 18.21
CA GLU A 142 3.87 15.32 17.40
C GLU A 142 4.99 14.92 16.46
N ALA A 143 5.98 14.14 16.95
CA ALA A 143 7.07 13.64 16.15
C ALA A 143 6.58 12.66 15.08
N MET A 144 5.65 11.77 15.43
CA MET A 144 4.98 10.86 14.48
C MET A 144 4.24 11.64 13.39
N HIS A 145 3.44 12.63 13.77
CA HIS A 145 2.72 13.46 12.81
C HIS A 145 3.68 14.21 11.89
N ALA A 146 4.74 14.82 12.43
CA ALA A 146 5.75 15.55 11.66
C ALA A 146 6.46 14.63 10.65
N ALA A 147 6.86 13.43 11.08
CA ALA A 147 7.51 12.45 10.22
C ALA A 147 6.57 11.96 9.10
N LEU A 148 5.33 11.58 9.44
CA LEU A 148 4.37 11.06 8.47
C LEU A 148 3.84 12.14 7.52
N SER A 149 3.86 13.42 7.91
CA SER A 149 3.53 14.55 7.04
C SER A 149 4.49 14.64 5.84
N ARG A 150 5.73 14.12 5.96
CA ARG A 150 6.69 14.09 4.87
C ARG A 150 6.24 13.24 3.68
N VAL A 151 5.41 12.23 3.90
CA VAL A 151 4.84 11.40 2.82
C VAL A 151 4.03 12.25 1.84
N GLY A 152 3.40 13.32 2.33
CA GLY A 152 2.62 14.27 1.54
C GLY A 152 3.40 15.46 0.98
N GLU A 153 4.72 15.50 1.11
CA GLU A 153 5.56 16.60 0.60
C GLU A 153 5.42 16.76 -0.92
N GLN A 154 5.34 18.01 -1.34
CA GLN A 154 5.20 18.41 -2.73
C GLN A 154 6.29 19.40 -3.13
N LYS A 155 6.56 19.51 -4.42
CA LYS A 155 7.51 20.45 -4.98
C LYS A 155 7.01 21.05 -6.28
N LEU A 156 7.38 22.28 -6.56
CA LEU A 156 7.14 22.97 -7.82
C LEU A 156 8.21 22.58 -8.85
N VAL A 157 7.77 22.22 -10.04
CA VAL A 157 8.66 21.83 -11.15
C VAL A 157 8.17 22.43 -12.46
N SER A 158 9.01 22.47 -13.48
CA SER A 158 8.58 22.85 -14.83
C SER A 158 7.61 21.83 -15.41
N GLN A 159 6.74 22.27 -16.29
CA GLN A 159 5.79 21.39 -17.01
C GLN A 159 6.52 20.28 -17.78
N GLU A 160 7.68 20.58 -18.36
CA GLU A 160 8.51 19.60 -19.08
C GLU A 160 8.99 18.48 -18.16
N LEU A 161 9.47 18.82 -16.95
CA LEU A 161 9.91 17.83 -15.98
C LEU A 161 8.72 17.00 -15.49
N ALA A 162 7.60 17.63 -15.19
CA ALA A 162 6.38 16.92 -14.79
C ALA A 162 5.93 15.93 -15.87
N ALA A 163 5.89 16.35 -17.13
CA ALA A 163 5.55 15.47 -18.27
C ALA A 163 6.52 14.31 -18.42
N LYS A 164 7.84 14.56 -18.26
CA LYS A 164 8.88 13.51 -18.27
C LYS A 164 8.69 12.50 -17.16
N LEU A 165 8.18 12.92 -16.01
CA LEU A 165 7.86 12.05 -14.86
C LEU A 165 6.47 11.40 -14.99
N GLY A 166 5.78 11.51 -16.13
CA GLY A 166 4.53 10.85 -16.42
C GLY A 166 3.29 11.55 -15.88
N PHE A 167 3.39 12.82 -15.47
CA PHE A 167 2.23 13.60 -15.04
C PHE A 167 1.55 14.27 -16.24
N ALA A 168 0.23 14.10 -16.34
CA ALA A 168 -0.57 14.83 -17.32
C ALA A 168 -0.69 16.31 -16.92
N ILE A 169 -0.41 17.20 -17.86
CA ILE A 169 -0.56 18.64 -17.66
C ILE A 169 -1.90 19.08 -18.27
N ASP A 170 -2.70 19.78 -17.49
CA ASP A 170 -3.99 20.28 -17.94
C ASP A 170 -3.86 21.71 -18.48
N ALA A 171 -3.53 21.81 -19.75
CA ALA A 171 -3.53 23.12 -20.45
C ALA A 171 -4.93 23.65 -20.78
N GLU A 172 -5.96 22.80 -20.75
CA GLU A 172 -7.32 23.12 -21.21
C GLU A 172 -8.42 22.99 -20.13
N GLY A 173 -8.07 22.67 -18.88
CA GLY A 173 -9.03 22.58 -17.76
C GLY A 173 -9.84 21.28 -17.69
N LYS A 174 -9.41 20.20 -18.36
CA LYS A 174 -10.18 18.94 -18.43
C LYS A 174 -9.73 17.86 -17.46
N ALA A 175 -8.45 17.58 -17.38
CA ALA A 175 -7.87 16.61 -16.44
C ALA A 175 -6.32 16.74 -16.42
N GLY A 176 -5.73 16.96 -15.26
CA GLY A 176 -4.27 17.07 -15.14
C GLY A 176 -3.83 18.06 -14.06
N LEU A 177 -2.52 18.24 -13.93
CA LEU A 177 -1.93 19.24 -13.04
C LEU A 177 -2.07 20.64 -13.66
N LYS A 178 -2.58 21.59 -12.88
CA LYS A 178 -2.73 23.00 -13.33
C LYS A 178 -1.44 23.74 -13.04
N PRO A 179 -0.86 24.42 -14.07
CA PRO A 179 0.25 25.33 -13.85
C PRO A 179 -0.18 26.52 -12.98
N ASP A 180 0.73 26.98 -12.14
CA ASP A 180 0.60 28.24 -11.42
C ASP A 180 0.81 29.46 -12.35
N ALA A 181 0.76 30.68 -11.78
CA ALA A 181 0.98 31.91 -12.53
C ALA A 181 2.41 32.03 -13.12
N GLY A 182 3.38 31.29 -12.61
CA GLY A 182 4.75 31.17 -13.10
C GLY A 182 4.98 30.05 -14.11
N GLY A 183 3.93 29.30 -14.47
CA GLY A 183 4.01 28.16 -15.37
C GLY A 183 4.58 26.88 -14.75
N LEU A 184 4.76 26.86 -13.42
CA LEU A 184 5.21 25.68 -12.67
C LEU A 184 3.99 24.85 -12.25
N VAL A 185 4.21 23.55 -12.07
CA VAL A 185 3.23 22.60 -11.57
C VAL A 185 3.72 21.94 -10.28
N GLU A 186 2.77 21.68 -9.39
CA GLU A 186 3.07 21.05 -8.12
C GLU A 186 2.92 19.52 -8.27
N ILE A 187 4.00 18.80 -7.94
CA ILE A 187 4.05 17.34 -7.99
C ILE A 187 4.46 16.76 -6.62
N PRO A 188 4.13 15.48 -6.31
CA PRO A 188 4.66 14.85 -5.09
C PRO A 188 6.19 14.74 -5.14
N CYS A 189 6.83 14.86 -3.98
CA CYS A 189 8.26 14.60 -3.83
C CYS A 189 8.61 13.13 -3.94
N TRP A 190 7.66 12.25 -3.61
CA TRP A 190 7.88 10.83 -3.44
C TRP A 190 7.09 10.00 -4.43
N ARG A 191 7.72 8.97 -4.96
CA ARG A 191 7.11 7.96 -5.82
C ARG A 191 6.36 6.89 -5.01
N HIS A 192 6.94 6.52 -3.87
CA HIS A 192 6.41 5.48 -2.99
C HIS A 192 6.90 5.69 -1.56
N ALA A 193 6.12 5.27 -0.57
CA ALA A 193 6.49 5.27 0.83
C ALA A 193 6.29 3.88 1.45
N VAL A 194 7.21 3.47 2.32
CA VAL A 194 7.08 2.28 3.17
C VAL A 194 7.23 2.72 4.61
N ILE A 195 6.22 2.44 5.42
CA ILE A 195 6.18 2.78 6.84
C ILE A 195 6.34 1.51 7.65
N ASN A 196 7.49 1.36 8.32
CA ASN A 196 7.73 0.30 9.29
C ASN A 196 7.28 0.78 10.67
N PHE A 197 6.16 0.23 11.18
CA PHE A 197 5.54 0.68 12.42
C PHE A 197 5.12 -0.50 13.31
N PRO A 198 5.49 -0.51 14.62
CA PRO A 198 5.10 -1.55 15.55
C PRO A 198 3.61 -1.40 15.93
N HIS A 199 2.81 -2.34 15.45
CA HIS A 199 1.40 -2.44 15.78
C HIS A 199 0.98 -3.92 15.81
N PRO A 200 0.17 -4.38 16.79
CA PRO A 200 -0.15 -5.79 16.96
C PRO A 200 -0.68 -6.52 15.70
N LEU A 201 -1.40 -5.84 14.84
CA LEU A 201 -1.87 -6.42 13.56
C LEU A 201 -0.75 -6.52 12.52
N LEU A 202 0.12 -5.51 12.44
CA LEU A 202 1.24 -5.49 11.48
C LEU A 202 2.31 -6.51 11.87
N GLU A 203 2.55 -6.69 13.18
CA GLU A 203 3.46 -7.71 13.74
C GLU A 203 3.02 -9.13 13.40
N GLN A 204 1.72 -9.33 13.11
CA GLN A 204 1.18 -10.60 12.64
C GLN A 204 1.27 -10.78 11.12
N GLY A 205 2.00 -9.92 10.41
CA GLY A 205 2.22 -9.99 8.98
C GLY A 205 1.17 -9.28 8.13
N LEU A 206 0.29 -8.45 8.73
CA LEU A 206 -0.61 -7.59 7.96
C LEU A 206 0.18 -6.48 7.25
N VAL A 207 -0.09 -6.30 5.98
CA VAL A 207 0.42 -5.17 5.18
C VAL A 207 -0.76 -4.40 4.62
N ILE A 208 -0.78 -3.11 4.85
CA ILE A 208 -1.78 -2.20 4.29
C ILE A 208 -1.18 -1.46 3.10
N LEU A 209 -1.88 -1.53 1.97
CA LEU A 209 -1.60 -0.68 0.83
C LEU A 209 -2.58 0.49 0.83
N ASP A 210 -2.09 1.67 1.16
CA ASP A 210 -2.85 2.91 1.01
C ASP A 210 -2.63 3.45 -0.40
N THR A 211 -3.65 3.30 -1.25
CA THR A 211 -3.57 3.78 -2.63
C THR A 211 -4.03 5.24 -2.70
N PRO A 212 -3.39 6.11 -3.49
CA PRO A 212 -3.97 7.42 -3.83
C PRO A 212 -5.40 7.25 -4.33
N GLY A 213 -6.25 8.24 -4.13
CA GLY A 213 -7.58 8.22 -4.74
C GLY A 213 -7.44 7.97 -6.24
N LEU A 214 -8.12 6.97 -6.77
CA LEU A 214 -7.89 6.46 -8.14
C LEU A 214 -8.18 7.47 -9.24
N ASN A 215 -8.84 8.58 -8.89
CA ASN A 215 -9.05 9.74 -9.76
C ASN A 215 -8.17 10.93 -9.34
N ALA A 216 -7.19 10.74 -8.45
CA ALA A 216 -6.26 11.79 -8.10
C ALA A 216 -5.38 12.12 -9.32
N ILE A 217 -5.38 13.38 -9.69
CA ILE A 217 -4.53 13.91 -10.77
C ILE A 217 -3.08 13.62 -10.42
N GLY A 218 -2.36 12.93 -11.32
CA GLY A 218 -0.96 12.56 -11.08
C GLY A 218 -0.75 11.28 -10.26
N ALA A 219 -1.80 10.58 -9.85
CA ALA A 219 -1.64 9.21 -9.35
C ALA A 219 -0.99 8.34 -10.43
N GLU A 220 -0.03 7.52 -10.04
CA GLU A 220 0.57 6.52 -10.93
C GLU A 220 -0.46 5.39 -11.16
N PRO A 221 -1.12 5.34 -12.32
CA PRO A 221 -2.05 4.22 -12.59
C PRO A 221 -1.33 2.88 -12.48
N GLU A 222 -0.05 2.84 -12.87
CA GLU A 222 0.77 1.64 -12.86
C GLU A 222 1.01 1.06 -11.47
N LEU A 223 1.26 1.90 -10.45
CA LEU A 223 1.46 1.40 -9.07
C LEU A 223 0.17 0.86 -8.48
N THR A 224 -0.91 1.56 -8.68
CA THR A 224 -2.23 1.12 -8.26
C THR A 224 -2.64 -0.15 -9.01
N LEU A 225 -2.40 -0.20 -10.32
CA LEU A 225 -2.73 -1.34 -11.16
C LEU A 225 -1.77 -2.54 -10.97
N SER A 226 -0.50 -2.29 -10.66
CA SER A 226 0.48 -3.37 -10.43
C SER A 226 0.43 -3.94 -9.01
N GLN A 227 0.07 -3.14 -8.01
CA GLN A 227 0.00 -3.58 -6.61
C GLN A 227 -1.35 -4.18 -6.23
N LEU A 228 -2.46 -3.65 -6.74
CA LEU A 228 -3.79 -4.23 -6.52
C LEU A 228 -3.90 -5.70 -6.94
N PRO A 229 -3.29 -6.15 -8.06
CA PRO A 229 -3.24 -7.57 -8.39
C PRO A 229 -2.54 -8.44 -7.35
N ASN A 230 -1.64 -7.91 -6.55
CA ASN A 230 -0.90 -8.64 -5.52
C ASN A 230 -1.59 -8.62 -4.15
N ALA A 231 -2.58 -7.76 -3.95
CA ALA A 231 -3.34 -7.73 -2.70
C ALA A 231 -4.16 -9.02 -2.50
N HIS A 232 -4.21 -9.53 -1.29
CA HIS A 232 -5.00 -10.69 -0.89
C HIS A 232 -6.47 -10.31 -0.66
N ALA A 233 -6.71 -9.07 -0.23
CA ALA A 233 -8.05 -8.51 -0.09
C ALA A 233 -8.05 -7.03 -0.50
N ILE A 234 -9.22 -6.54 -0.91
CA ILE A 234 -9.47 -5.15 -1.25
C ILE A 234 -10.61 -4.65 -0.36
N LEU A 235 -10.35 -3.60 0.42
CA LEU A 235 -11.36 -2.83 1.11
C LEU A 235 -11.73 -1.63 0.24
N PHE A 236 -12.93 -1.66 -0.32
CA PHE A 236 -13.48 -0.58 -1.12
C PHE A 236 -14.32 0.33 -0.22
N ILE A 237 -13.86 1.55 -0.01
CA ILE A 237 -14.47 2.48 0.97
C ILE A 237 -15.39 3.45 0.23
N LEU A 238 -16.64 3.45 0.66
CA LEU A 238 -17.70 4.35 0.23
C LEU A 238 -18.03 5.30 1.39
N ALA A 239 -18.58 6.48 1.09
CA ALA A 239 -19.02 7.41 2.11
C ALA A 239 -20.56 7.56 2.09
N ALA A 240 -21.18 7.46 3.26
CA ALA A 240 -22.63 7.52 3.40
C ALA A 240 -23.21 8.89 3.04
N ASP A 241 -22.45 9.97 3.32
CA ASP A 241 -22.83 11.36 3.04
C ASP A 241 -22.96 11.66 1.53
N THR A 242 -22.22 10.96 0.70
CA THR A 242 -22.21 11.18 -0.77
C THR A 242 -22.90 10.07 -1.55
N GLY A 243 -23.15 8.92 -0.91
CA GLY A 243 -23.66 7.73 -1.58
C GLY A 243 -22.69 7.17 -2.62
N VAL A 244 -23.18 6.29 -3.50
CA VAL A 244 -22.39 5.68 -4.57
C VAL A 244 -22.45 6.58 -5.81
N THR A 245 -21.29 7.08 -6.25
CA THR A 245 -21.17 7.93 -7.42
C THR A 245 -20.82 7.13 -8.68
N GLN A 246 -20.95 7.76 -9.86
CA GLN A 246 -20.50 7.20 -11.14
C GLN A 246 -19.01 6.86 -11.11
N SER A 247 -18.23 7.68 -10.42
CA SER A 247 -16.80 7.56 -10.24
C SER A 247 -16.46 6.33 -9.38
N ASP A 248 -17.18 6.11 -8.27
CA ASP A 248 -17.06 4.90 -7.46
C ASP A 248 -17.33 3.63 -8.28
N LEU A 249 -18.34 3.68 -9.15
CA LEU A 249 -18.67 2.56 -10.03
C LEU A 249 -17.58 2.30 -11.09
N ALA A 250 -16.98 3.35 -11.65
CA ALA A 250 -15.87 3.23 -12.58
C ALA A 250 -14.66 2.57 -11.89
N VAL A 251 -14.27 3.08 -10.73
CA VAL A 251 -13.21 2.49 -9.89
C VAL A 251 -13.47 1.02 -9.59
N TRP A 252 -14.69 0.67 -9.20
CA TRP A 252 -15.07 -0.72 -8.93
C TRP A 252 -14.91 -1.61 -10.16
N ARG A 253 -15.39 -1.16 -11.32
CA ARG A 253 -15.34 -1.93 -12.57
C ARG A 253 -13.93 -2.09 -13.08
N ASP A 254 -13.17 -0.99 -13.12
CA ASP A 254 -11.90 -0.93 -13.81
C ASP A 254 -10.75 -1.49 -12.97
N HIS A 255 -10.81 -1.30 -11.64
CA HIS A 255 -9.70 -1.62 -10.76
C HIS A 255 -10.00 -2.75 -9.75
N VAL A 256 -11.22 -2.84 -9.25
CA VAL A 256 -11.58 -3.87 -8.27
C VAL A 256 -12.10 -5.14 -8.92
N ASN A 257 -12.95 -5.02 -9.94
CA ASN A 257 -13.59 -6.16 -10.60
C ASN A 257 -12.79 -6.72 -11.78
N GLY A 258 -12.00 -5.90 -12.45
CA GLY A 258 -11.20 -6.25 -13.63
C GLY A 258 -9.93 -7.07 -13.33
N ALA A 259 -9.48 -7.15 -12.10
CA ALA A 259 -8.30 -7.94 -11.73
C ALA A 259 -8.56 -9.44 -11.95
N ARG A 260 -8.03 -9.98 -13.06
CA ARG A 260 -8.16 -11.35 -13.58
C ARG A 260 -7.57 -12.45 -12.66
N THR A 261 -7.36 -12.23 -11.40
CA THR A 261 -6.73 -13.20 -10.52
C THR A 261 -7.65 -13.59 -9.38
N ARG A 262 -7.83 -14.90 -9.21
CA ARG A 262 -8.35 -15.67 -8.08
C ARG A 262 -9.36 -14.90 -7.19
N GLN A 263 -10.36 -15.58 -6.65
CA GLN A 263 -11.35 -15.05 -5.68
C GLN A 263 -10.65 -14.30 -4.53
N LYS A 264 -10.32 -13.03 -4.76
CA LYS A 264 -9.80 -12.14 -3.73
C LYS A 264 -10.93 -11.73 -2.82
N GLY A 265 -10.63 -11.60 -1.54
CA GLY A 265 -11.56 -10.95 -0.61
C GLY A 265 -11.86 -9.53 -1.10
N ARG A 266 -13.13 -9.25 -1.39
CA ARG A 266 -13.61 -7.90 -1.73
C ARG A 266 -14.62 -7.50 -0.69
N ILE A 267 -14.36 -6.41 0.00
CA ILE A 267 -15.20 -5.92 1.10
C ILE A 267 -15.53 -4.47 0.79
N ALA A 268 -16.81 -4.16 0.69
CA ALA A 268 -17.27 -2.77 0.66
C ALA A 268 -17.47 -2.28 2.09
N VAL A 269 -16.87 -1.16 2.41
CA VAL A 269 -16.97 -0.49 3.71
C VAL A 269 -17.72 0.81 3.53
N LEU A 270 -18.83 0.97 4.25
CA LEU A 270 -19.55 2.23 4.30
C LEU A 270 -19.03 3.06 5.48
N ASN A 271 -18.39 4.16 5.17
CA ASN A 271 -17.81 5.12 6.12
C ASN A 271 -18.69 6.36 6.29
N LYS A 272 -18.41 7.21 7.27
CA LYS A 272 -19.14 8.45 7.56
C LYS A 272 -20.64 8.23 7.79
N ILE A 273 -20.97 7.20 8.58
CA ILE A 273 -22.37 6.84 8.89
C ILE A 273 -22.97 7.68 10.02
N ASP A 274 -22.16 8.48 10.69
CA ASP A 274 -22.44 9.34 11.86
C ASP A 274 -22.51 10.84 11.50
N GLY A 275 -22.51 11.15 10.18
CA GLY A 275 -22.55 12.52 9.64
C GLY A 275 -23.95 13.08 9.40
#